data_ab50e3b8973574836903a532e0f08790
#
_entry.id   ab50e3b8973574836903a532e0f08790
#
_cell.length_a   1.000
_cell.length_b   1.000
_cell.length_c   1.000
_cell.angle_alpha   90.00
_cell.angle_beta   90.00
_cell.angle_gamma   90.00
#
_symmetry.space_group_name_H-M   'P 1'
#
loop_
_entity.id
_entity.type
_entity.pdbx_description
1 polymer ?
#
loop_
_entity_poly.entity_id
_entity_poly.type
_entity_poly.pdbx_seq_one_letter_code
_entity_poly.pdbx_strand_id
1 'polypeptide(L)'
;LVDIAEAIINKRIESNEKKDDDLLGILLQMRDQISNEHIRDEVLTLILSGHETTANVMSWAFSYLAKNPQVRKQLEDEADNATWIKEGRTPTYLELEESSKVASAILQETMRLAPPVWVAPRIATTDCTIDGVKIPKGAHVLVSQYVTHRNPRFFPEPEKWQPDRWLDSNFEKSLPRGAYFPFGGGSRKCLGEYFALAEARLILLMVAKNFRLSGKFPKAQPRATYRPKGEVKNKVSLR
;
A
#
# COMPACT_ATOMS: atom_id res chain seq x y z
N LEU A 1 -6.26 22.54 -0.95
CA LEU A 1 -6.36 21.27 -1.70
C LEU A 1 -7.41 21.34 -2.79
N VAL A 2 -8.58 21.94 -2.51
CA VAL A 2 -9.65 22.16 -3.53
C VAL A 2 -9.04 22.91 -4.72
N ASP A 3 -8.41 24.05 -4.48
CA ASP A 3 -7.77 24.87 -5.54
C ASP A 3 -6.75 24.09 -6.38
N ILE A 4 -6.01 23.15 -5.74
CA ILE A 4 -5.06 22.26 -6.44
C ILE A 4 -5.79 21.28 -7.36
N ALA A 5 -6.86 20.65 -6.88
CA ALA A 5 -7.63 19.73 -7.69
C ALA A 5 -8.28 20.45 -8.88
N GLU A 6 -8.86 21.61 -8.65
CA GLU A 6 -9.44 22.44 -9.71
C GLU A 6 -8.40 22.89 -10.73
N ALA A 7 -7.20 23.30 -10.29
CA ALA A 7 -6.11 23.66 -11.19
C ALA A 7 -5.67 22.48 -12.07
N ILE A 8 -5.59 21.25 -11.52
CA ILE A 8 -5.26 20.03 -12.27
C ILE A 8 -6.33 19.75 -13.32
N ILE A 9 -7.62 19.82 -12.94
CA ILE A 9 -8.76 19.59 -13.83
C ILE A 9 -8.76 20.61 -14.96
N ASN A 10 -8.66 21.91 -14.63
CA ASN A 10 -8.70 23.00 -15.62
C ASN A 10 -7.52 22.90 -16.60
N LYS A 11 -6.31 22.62 -16.10
CA LYS A 11 -5.14 22.40 -16.95
C LYS A 11 -5.35 21.27 -17.95
N ARG A 12 -5.98 20.16 -17.51
CA ARG A 12 -6.29 19.05 -18.41
C ARG A 12 -7.32 19.43 -19.48
N ILE A 13 -8.33 20.18 -19.10
CA ILE A 13 -9.38 20.67 -20.03
C ILE A 13 -8.77 21.62 -21.08
N GLU A 14 -7.91 22.56 -20.63
CA GLU A 14 -7.29 23.56 -21.49
C GLU A 14 -6.24 22.97 -22.44
N SER A 15 -5.51 21.93 -22.00
CA SER A 15 -4.43 21.33 -22.82
C SER A 15 -4.93 20.62 -24.07
N ASN A 16 -6.23 20.37 -24.18
CA ASN A 16 -6.84 19.58 -25.27
C ASN A 16 -6.17 18.21 -25.50
N GLU A 17 -5.32 17.77 -24.54
CA GLU A 17 -4.70 16.45 -24.56
C GLU A 17 -5.78 15.40 -24.27
N LYS A 18 -6.16 14.66 -25.30
CA LYS A 18 -6.98 13.46 -25.14
C LYS A 18 -6.15 12.34 -24.50
N LYS A 19 -5.80 12.49 -23.23
CA LYS A 19 -5.30 11.40 -22.41
C LYS A 19 -6.49 10.68 -21.79
N ASP A 20 -6.97 9.69 -22.50
CA ASP A 20 -8.12 8.88 -22.09
C ASP A 20 -7.68 7.64 -21.28
N ASP A 21 -6.38 7.54 -21.00
CA ASP A 21 -5.71 6.40 -20.37
C ASP A 21 -5.46 6.58 -18.86
N ASP A 22 -5.85 7.73 -18.29
CA ASP A 22 -5.79 7.96 -16.85
C ASP A 22 -7.18 8.21 -16.25
N LEU A 23 -7.28 8.10 -14.92
CA LEU A 23 -8.56 8.21 -14.23
C LEU A 23 -9.23 9.59 -14.41
N LEU A 24 -8.45 10.67 -14.47
CA LEU A 24 -9.00 12.00 -14.73
C LEU A 24 -9.60 12.09 -16.14
N GLY A 25 -8.94 11.51 -17.14
CA GLY A 25 -9.47 11.41 -18.50
C GLY A 25 -10.80 10.66 -18.54
N ILE A 26 -10.89 9.52 -17.86
CA ILE A 26 -12.13 8.75 -17.73
C ILE A 26 -13.24 9.57 -17.07
N LEU A 27 -12.95 10.23 -15.96
CA LEU A 27 -13.93 11.08 -15.25
C LEU A 27 -14.40 12.25 -16.13
N LEU A 28 -13.49 12.86 -16.90
CA LEU A 28 -13.84 13.95 -17.80
C LEU A 28 -14.72 13.52 -18.99
N GLN A 29 -14.60 12.26 -19.45
CA GLN A 29 -15.52 11.70 -20.45
C GLN A 29 -16.95 11.51 -19.91
N MET A 30 -17.09 11.40 -18.59
CA MET A 30 -18.39 11.22 -17.93
C MET A 30 -19.07 12.56 -17.55
N ARG A 31 -18.55 13.72 -18.03
CA ARG A 31 -19.04 15.05 -17.64
C ARG A 31 -20.54 15.29 -17.91
N ASP A 32 -21.11 14.58 -18.86
CA ASP A 32 -22.54 14.64 -19.13
C ASP A 32 -23.39 13.86 -18.11
N GLN A 33 -22.74 12.99 -17.32
CA GLN A 33 -23.39 12.11 -16.34
C GLN A 33 -23.09 12.50 -14.89
N ILE A 34 -21.96 13.16 -14.62
CA ILE A 34 -21.52 13.56 -13.29
C ILE A 34 -21.13 15.04 -13.27
N SER A 35 -21.37 15.72 -12.15
CA SER A 35 -21.04 17.14 -12.02
C SER A 35 -19.54 17.40 -11.91
N ASN A 36 -19.11 18.61 -12.25
CA ASN A 36 -17.71 19.04 -12.04
C ASN A 36 -17.28 18.96 -10.56
N GLU A 37 -18.22 19.19 -9.64
CA GLU A 37 -17.96 19.03 -8.20
C GLU A 37 -17.68 17.58 -7.85
N HIS A 38 -18.41 16.64 -8.45
CA HIS A 38 -18.15 15.21 -8.26
C HIS A 38 -16.77 14.82 -8.79
N ILE A 39 -16.39 15.28 -9.99
CA ILE A 39 -15.04 15.04 -10.54
C ILE A 39 -13.96 15.60 -9.63
N ARG A 40 -14.14 16.82 -9.11
CA ARG A 40 -13.22 17.44 -8.16
C ARG A 40 -13.07 16.60 -6.89
N ASP A 41 -14.17 16.13 -6.34
CA ASP A 41 -14.18 15.35 -5.09
C ASP A 41 -13.53 13.98 -5.27
N GLU A 42 -13.67 13.34 -6.45
CA GLU A 42 -12.95 12.12 -6.80
C GLU A 42 -11.43 12.38 -6.92
N VAL A 43 -11.00 13.46 -7.58
CA VAL A 43 -9.60 13.85 -7.67
C VAL A 43 -9.01 14.12 -6.28
N LEU A 44 -9.74 14.83 -5.42
CA LEU A 44 -9.32 15.05 -4.03
C LEU A 44 -9.18 13.76 -3.25
N THR A 45 -10.14 12.84 -3.42
CA THR A 45 -10.11 11.52 -2.78
C THR A 45 -8.84 10.75 -3.17
N LEU A 46 -8.48 10.76 -4.45
CA LEU A 46 -7.26 10.10 -4.93
C LEU A 46 -5.98 10.74 -4.38
N ILE A 47 -5.89 12.08 -4.40
CA ILE A 47 -4.72 12.80 -3.86
C ILE A 47 -4.54 12.48 -2.36
N LEU A 48 -5.62 12.51 -1.57
CA LEU A 48 -5.56 12.29 -0.14
C LEU A 48 -5.27 10.83 0.21
N SER A 49 -5.90 9.88 -0.49
CA SER A 49 -5.77 8.46 -0.18
C SER A 49 -4.45 7.85 -0.70
N GLY A 50 -3.95 8.33 -1.83
CA GLY A 50 -2.76 7.76 -2.49
C GLY A 50 -1.43 8.16 -1.84
N HIS A 51 -1.34 9.34 -1.24
CA HIS A 51 -0.07 9.87 -0.75
C HIS A 51 0.36 9.27 0.61
N GLU A 52 -0.45 9.43 1.67
CA GLU A 52 -0.03 9.11 3.04
C GLU A 52 0.11 7.60 3.27
N THR A 53 -0.76 6.79 2.65
CA THR A 53 -0.77 5.35 2.86
C THR A 53 0.49 4.67 2.33
N THR A 54 0.88 4.96 1.09
CA THR A 54 2.11 4.43 0.47
C THR A 54 3.35 4.95 1.21
N ALA A 55 3.40 6.24 1.55
CA ALA A 55 4.51 6.82 2.31
C ALA A 55 4.72 6.13 3.67
N ASN A 56 3.64 5.77 4.37
CA ASN A 56 3.72 5.04 5.63
C ASN A 56 4.25 3.62 5.44
N VAL A 57 3.78 2.87 4.43
CA VAL A 57 4.32 1.53 4.12
C VAL A 57 5.81 1.61 3.83
N MET A 58 6.23 2.56 2.99
CA MET A 58 7.64 2.72 2.63
C MET A 58 8.50 3.11 3.84
N SER A 59 8.01 3.99 4.70
CA SER A 59 8.69 4.37 5.93
C SER A 59 8.92 3.18 6.87
N TRP A 60 7.95 2.30 7.01
CA TRP A 60 8.07 1.07 7.79
C TRP A 60 8.98 0.05 7.10
N ALA A 61 8.84 -0.17 5.80
CA ALA A 61 9.66 -1.09 5.03
C ALA A 61 11.16 -0.74 5.14
N PHE A 62 11.51 0.52 4.93
CA PHE A 62 12.90 0.99 5.09
C PHE A 62 13.39 0.89 6.54
N SER A 63 12.53 1.10 7.53
CA SER A 63 12.88 0.93 8.94
C SER A 63 13.17 -0.54 9.28
N TYR A 64 12.38 -1.48 8.75
CA TYR A 64 12.62 -2.91 8.89
C TYR A 64 13.91 -3.35 8.18
N LEU A 65 14.12 -2.89 6.93
CA LEU A 65 15.32 -3.19 6.16
C LEU A 65 16.60 -2.66 6.83
N ALA A 66 16.54 -1.49 7.47
CA ALA A 66 17.65 -0.93 8.22
C ALA A 66 18.08 -1.82 9.42
N LYS A 67 17.19 -2.68 9.92
CA LYS A 67 17.42 -3.59 11.04
C LYS A 67 17.67 -5.04 10.63
N ASN A 68 17.39 -5.40 9.40
CA ASN A 68 17.46 -6.78 8.91
C ASN A 68 18.44 -6.88 7.73
N PRO A 69 19.76 -6.99 7.99
CA PRO A 69 20.77 -6.97 6.93
C PRO A 69 20.68 -8.15 5.97
N GLN A 70 20.17 -9.31 6.42
CA GLN A 70 20.00 -10.48 5.55
C GLN A 70 18.91 -10.23 4.49
N VAL A 71 17.73 -9.77 4.90
CA VAL A 71 16.65 -9.45 3.97
C VAL A 71 17.03 -8.28 3.06
N ARG A 72 17.76 -7.30 3.59
CA ARG A 72 18.31 -6.22 2.77
C ARG A 72 19.24 -6.77 1.69
N LYS A 73 20.12 -7.73 2.01
CA LYS A 73 20.99 -8.37 1.02
C LYS A 73 20.21 -9.11 -0.05
N GLN A 74 19.15 -9.85 0.32
CA GLN A 74 18.26 -10.50 -0.64
C GLN A 74 17.66 -9.48 -1.62
N LEU A 75 17.17 -8.33 -1.10
CA LEU A 75 16.62 -7.26 -1.94
C LEU A 75 17.68 -6.60 -2.83
N GLU A 76 18.91 -6.40 -2.31
CA GLU A 76 20.04 -5.89 -3.07
C GLU A 76 20.39 -6.84 -4.23
N ASP A 77 20.36 -8.15 -3.99
CA ASP A 77 20.64 -9.17 -5.01
C ASP A 77 19.52 -9.23 -6.05
N GLU A 78 18.27 -9.11 -5.63
CA GLU A 78 17.14 -9.01 -6.55
C GLU A 78 17.28 -7.79 -7.46
N ALA A 79 17.61 -6.62 -6.91
CA ALA A 79 17.82 -5.39 -7.67
C ALA A 79 19.01 -5.50 -8.64
N ASP A 80 20.09 -6.18 -8.23
CA ASP A 80 21.26 -6.41 -9.09
C ASP A 80 20.96 -7.35 -10.25
N ASN A 81 20.02 -8.26 -10.09
CA ASN A 81 19.64 -9.24 -11.11
C ASN A 81 18.52 -8.76 -12.05
N ALA A 82 17.79 -7.70 -11.69
CA ALA A 82 16.74 -7.15 -12.53
C ALA A 82 17.30 -6.60 -13.84
N THR A 83 16.90 -7.18 -14.96
CA THR A 83 17.41 -6.87 -16.30
C THR A 83 17.15 -5.40 -16.66
N TRP A 84 15.95 -4.90 -16.41
CA TRP A 84 15.58 -3.52 -16.69
C TRP A 84 16.40 -2.50 -15.90
N ILE A 85 16.86 -2.83 -14.68
CA ILE A 85 17.78 -1.98 -13.89
C ILE A 85 19.16 -1.97 -14.54
N LYS A 86 19.67 -3.14 -14.99
CA LYS A 86 20.97 -3.22 -15.70
C LYS A 86 20.97 -2.43 -16.98
N GLU A 87 19.84 -2.43 -17.68
CA GLU A 87 19.66 -1.71 -18.95
C GLU A 87 19.33 -0.21 -18.76
N GLY A 88 19.08 0.24 -17.54
CA GLY A 88 18.76 1.64 -17.22
C GLY A 88 17.43 2.12 -17.80
N ARG A 89 16.47 1.22 -17.96
CA ARG A 89 15.15 1.53 -18.51
C ARG A 89 14.02 1.31 -17.51
N THR A 90 12.84 1.84 -17.81
CA THR A 90 11.62 1.55 -17.06
C THR A 90 11.13 0.14 -17.39
N PRO A 91 10.76 -0.70 -16.40
CA PRO A 91 10.17 -2.00 -16.66
C PRO A 91 8.73 -1.89 -17.15
N THR A 92 8.26 -2.89 -17.86
CA THR A 92 6.83 -3.15 -17.98
C THR A 92 6.29 -3.67 -16.65
N TYR A 93 4.96 -3.65 -16.48
CA TYR A 93 4.33 -4.19 -15.28
C TYR A 93 4.66 -5.67 -15.05
N LEU A 94 4.66 -6.48 -16.12
CA LEU A 94 4.99 -7.91 -16.03
C LEU A 94 6.44 -8.14 -15.63
N GLU A 95 7.38 -7.42 -16.23
CA GLU A 95 8.80 -7.50 -15.85
C GLU A 95 9.01 -7.11 -14.38
N LEU A 96 8.30 -6.10 -13.91
CA LEU A 96 8.36 -5.70 -12.50
C LEU A 96 7.82 -6.82 -11.60
N GLU A 97 6.70 -7.44 -11.95
CA GLU A 97 6.12 -8.55 -11.17
C GLU A 97 7.07 -9.75 -11.09
N GLU A 98 7.67 -10.13 -12.20
CA GLU A 98 8.58 -11.28 -12.28
C GLU A 98 9.90 -11.04 -11.52
N SER A 99 10.40 -9.80 -11.54
CA SER A 99 11.71 -9.43 -10.97
C SER A 99 11.65 -8.82 -9.57
N SER A 100 10.51 -8.84 -8.88
CA SER A 100 10.33 -8.16 -7.58
C SER A 100 9.69 -9.06 -6.50
N LYS A 101 10.06 -10.32 -6.46
CA LYS A 101 9.50 -11.29 -5.50
C LYS A 101 9.89 -10.97 -4.05
N VAL A 102 11.15 -10.64 -3.80
CA VAL A 102 11.64 -10.25 -2.47
C VAL A 102 11.05 -8.90 -2.08
N ALA A 103 11.01 -7.93 -2.99
CA ALA A 103 10.37 -6.64 -2.75
C ALA A 103 8.88 -6.81 -2.40
N SER A 104 8.15 -7.67 -3.10
CA SER A 104 6.76 -8.00 -2.82
C SER A 104 6.59 -8.63 -1.43
N ALA A 105 7.43 -9.60 -1.08
CA ALA A 105 7.42 -10.24 0.23
C ALA A 105 7.68 -9.25 1.37
N ILE A 106 8.61 -8.32 1.18
CA ILE A 106 8.89 -7.22 2.11
C ILE A 106 7.66 -6.34 2.31
N LEU A 107 6.97 -5.96 1.24
CA LEU A 107 5.77 -5.13 1.32
C LEU A 107 4.62 -5.87 2.00
N GLN A 108 4.39 -7.13 1.65
CA GLN A 108 3.35 -7.96 2.26
C GLN A 108 3.57 -8.09 3.78
N GLU A 109 4.78 -8.41 4.21
CA GLU A 109 5.09 -8.54 5.64
C GLU A 109 5.06 -7.19 6.36
N THR A 110 5.48 -6.13 5.70
CA THR A 110 5.38 -4.77 6.26
C THR A 110 3.93 -4.37 6.47
N MET A 111 3.06 -4.57 5.47
CA MET A 111 1.63 -4.27 5.60
C MET A 111 0.91 -5.20 6.57
N ARG A 112 1.42 -6.42 6.80
CA ARG A 112 0.90 -7.31 7.83
C ARG A 112 1.13 -6.71 9.23
N LEU A 113 2.36 -6.28 9.52
CA LEU A 113 2.72 -5.73 10.84
C LEU A 113 2.39 -4.26 10.99
N ALA A 114 2.41 -3.49 9.93
CA ALA A 114 2.18 -2.04 9.95
C ALA A 114 1.20 -1.62 8.85
N PRO A 115 -0.06 -2.14 8.87
CA PRO A 115 -1.05 -1.76 7.89
C PRO A 115 -1.39 -0.27 8.03
N PRO A 116 -1.28 0.56 6.98
CA PRO A 116 -1.65 1.98 7.05
C PRO A 116 -3.08 2.17 7.51
N VAL A 117 -4.01 1.41 6.92
CA VAL A 117 -5.39 1.29 7.42
C VAL A 117 -5.43 0.14 8.41
N TRP A 118 -5.28 0.46 9.68
CA TRP A 118 -5.17 -0.52 10.76
C TRP A 118 -6.51 -0.98 11.34
N VAL A 119 -7.57 -0.20 11.07
CA VAL A 119 -8.95 -0.49 11.42
C VAL A 119 -9.89 0.14 10.39
N ALA A 120 -10.90 -0.59 9.97
CA ALA A 120 -11.94 -0.13 9.05
C ALA A 120 -13.31 -0.16 9.74
N PRO A 121 -13.91 1.01 10.04
CA PRO A 121 -15.24 1.07 10.63
C PRO A 121 -16.33 0.81 9.59
N ARG A 122 -17.42 0.19 10.04
CA ARG A 122 -18.68 0.04 9.31
C ARG A 122 -19.83 0.41 10.24
N ILE A 123 -20.93 0.88 9.67
CA ILE A 123 -22.17 1.12 10.41
C ILE A 123 -23.23 0.18 9.85
N ALA A 124 -23.91 -0.55 10.73
CA ALA A 124 -25.01 -1.41 10.33
C ALA A 124 -26.19 -0.55 9.85
N THR A 125 -26.62 -0.72 8.60
CA THR A 125 -27.74 0.02 8.03
C THR A 125 -29.10 -0.59 8.38
N THR A 126 -29.10 -1.86 8.78
CA THR A 126 -30.26 -2.63 9.24
C THR A 126 -29.83 -3.52 10.40
N ASP A 127 -30.79 -4.06 11.15
CA ASP A 127 -30.52 -5.13 12.08
C ASP A 127 -29.99 -6.35 11.32
N CYS A 128 -28.91 -6.95 11.81
CA CYS A 128 -28.34 -8.16 11.21
C CYS A 128 -27.73 -9.07 12.26
N THR A 129 -27.39 -10.29 11.86
CA THR A 129 -26.70 -11.25 12.71
C THR A 129 -25.44 -11.74 12.00
N ILE A 130 -24.31 -11.67 12.69
CA ILE A 130 -23.01 -12.17 12.20
C ILE A 130 -22.52 -13.22 13.19
N ASP A 131 -22.37 -14.45 12.72
CA ASP A 131 -21.90 -15.58 13.52
C ASP A 131 -22.66 -15.73 14.88
N GLY A 132 -23.99 -15.61 14.83
CA GLY A 132 -24.86 -15.67 16.01
C GLY A 132 -24.95 -14.40 16.85
N VAL A 133 -24.11 -13.41 16.60
CA VAL A 133 -24.12 -12.13 17.32
C VAL A 133 -25.09 -11.15 16.66
N LYS A 134 -26.10 -10.68 17.41
CA LYS A 134 -27.05 -9.68 16.95
C LYS A 134 -26.37 -8.30 16.89
N ILE A 135 -26.45 -7.66 15.75
CA ILE A 135 -25.92 -6.32 15.49
C ILE A 135 -27.09 -5.42 15.13
N PRO A 136 -27.49 -4.50 16.02
CA PRO A 136 -28.61 -3.60 15.75
C PRO A 136 -28.23 -2.54 14.70
N LYS A 137 -29.24 -2.03 14.02
CA LYS A 137 -29.11 -0.87 13.14
C LYS A 137 -28.42 0.29 13.88
N GLY A 138 -27.48 0.95 13.20
CA GLY A 138 -26.69 2.05 13.75
C GLY A 138 -25.46 1.60 14.56
N ALA A 139 -25.30 0.31 14.83
CA ALA A 139 -24.11 -0.19 15.53
C ALA A 139 -22.83 0.00 14.69
N HIS A 140 -21.74 0.39 15.36
CA HIS A 140 -20.42 0.45 14.76
C HIS A 140 -19.73 -0.92 14.84
N VAL A 141 -19.36 -1.46 13.69
CA VAL A 141 -18.57 -2.69 13.57
C VAL A 141 -17.16 -2.33 13.12
N LEU A 142 -16.17 -2.70 13.91
CA LEU A 142 -14.76 -2.43 13.61
C LEU A 142 -14.10 -3.69 13.08
N VAL A 143 -13.55 -3.63 11.88
CA VAL A 143 -12.72 -4.69 11.29
C VAL A 143 -11.27 -4.22 11.36
N SER A 144 -10.42 -4.96 12.08
CA SER A 144 -9.03 -4.52 12.34
C SER A 144 -8.03 -5.40 11.62
N GLN A 145 -7.38 -4.84 10.62
CA GLN A 145 -6.21 -5.42 9.97
C GLN A 145 -5.09 -5.67 10.99
N TYR A 146 -4.84 -4.69 11.85
CA TYR A 146 -3.78 -4.77 12.87
C TYR A 146 -3.93 -6.00 13.77
N VAL A 147 -5.14 -6.30 14.21
CA VAL A 147 -5.43 -7.46 15.09
C VAL A 147 -5.42 -8.76 14.28
N THR A 148 -6.12 -8.79 13.14
CA THR A 148 -6.27 -10.01 12.34
C THR A 148 -4.94 -10.48 11.77
N HIS A 149 -4.12 -9.56 11.26
CA HIS A 149 -2.81 -9.87 10.68
C HIS A 149 -1.77 -10.32 11.73
N ARG A 150 -2.10 -10.24 13.02
CA ARG A 150 -1.28 -10.72 14.14
C ARG A 150 -1.85 -11.97 14.81
N ASN A 151 -2.88 -12.56 14.24
CA ASN A 151 -3.47 -13.76 14.82
C ASN A 151 -2.51 -14.96 14.63
N PRO A 152 -2.05 -15.61 15.73
CA PRO A 152 -1.11 -16.73 15.65
C PRO A 152 -1.69 -17.98 14.98
N ARG A 153 -3.01 -18.06 14.82
CA ARG A 153 -3.66 -19.12 14.03
C ARG A 153 -3.33 -19.05 12.55
N PHE A 154 -3.04 -17.85 12.04
CA PHE A 154 -2.79 -17.61 10.63
C PHE A 154 -1.30 -17.30 10.37
N PHE A 155 -0.64 -16.68 11.33
CA PHE A 155 0.74 -16.21 11.19
C PHE A 155 1.59 -16.74 12.34
N PRO A 156 2.36 -17.82 12.15
CA PRO A 156 3.34 -18.27 13.14
C PRO A 156 4.32 -17.15 13.47
N GLU A 157 4.70 -16.99 14.75
CA GLU A 157 5.52 -15.90 15.27
C GLU A 157 5.01 -14.52 14.83
N PRO A 158 3.75 -14.15 15.17
CA PRO A 158 3.01 -13.07 14.53
C PRO A 158 3.63 -11.68 14.70
N GLU A 159 4.47 -11.48 15.73
CA GLU A 159 5.15 -10.22 15.98
C GLU A 159 6.52 -10.09 15.29
N LYS A 160 7.06 -11.19 14.74
CA LYS A 160 8.30 -11.14 13.99
C LYS A 160 8.07 -10.70 12.55
N TRP A 161 8.92 -9.82 12.08
CA TRP A 161 8.96 -9.42 10.68
C TRP A 161 9.77 -10.43 9.88
N GLN A 162 9.10 -11.26 9.10
CA GLN A 162 9.65 -12.40 8.36
C GLN A 162 9.12 -12.41 6.91
N PRO A 163 9.70 -11.61 6.01
CA PRO A 163 9.27 -11.60 4.60
C PRO A 163 9.37 -12.95 3.90
N ASP A 164 10.32 -13.80 4.31
CA ASP A 164 10.54 -15.12 3.69
C ASP A 164 9.29 -16.01 3.67
N ARG A 165 8.33 -15.82 4.62
CA ARG A 165 7.06 -16.53 4.60
C ARG A 165 6.25 -16.33 3.32
N TRP A 166 6.38 -15.16 2.69
CA TRP A 166 5.67 -14.79 1.47
C TRP A 166 6.37 -15.25 0.19
N LEU A 167 7.62 -15.74 0.31
CA LEU A 167 8.35 -16.37 -0.80
C LEU A 167 7.89 -17.82 -1.04
N ASP A 168 7.27 -18.45 -0.04
CA ASP A 168 6.59 -19.73 -0.20
C ASP A 168 5.20 -19.51 -0.81
N SER A 169 5.03 -19.90 -2.05
CA SER A 169 3.74 -19.77 -2.76
C SER A 169 2.58 -20.55 -2.11
N ASN A 170 2.87 -21.52 -1.23
CA ASN A 170 1.86 -22.28 -0.50
C ASN A 170 1.38 -21.52 0.74
N PHE A 171 2.21 -20.69 1.33
CA PHE A 171 1.85 -19.94 2.53
C PHE A 171 0.63 -19.05 2.29
N GLU A 172 0.69 -18.16 1.30
CA GLU A 172 -0.42 -17.25 0.99
C GLU A 172 -1.71 -18.01 0.63
N LYS A 173 -1.58 -19.09 -0.16
CA LYS A 173 -2.71 -19.96 -0.54
C LYS A 173 -3.33 -20.70 0.65
N SER A 174 -2.56 -20.97 1.71
CA SER A 174 -3.03 -21.62 2.92
C SER A 174 -3.82 -20.69 3.84
N LEU A 175 -3.70 -19.38 3.66
CA LEU A 175 -4.41 -18.42 4.49
C LEU A 175 -5.92 -18.46 4.20
N PRO A 176 -6.76 -18.59 5.22
CA PRO A 176 -8.20 -18.50 5.01
C PRO A 176 -8.60 -17.09 4.54
N ARG A 177 -9.69 -17.03 3.80
CA ARG A 177 -10.23 -15.75 3.32
C ARG A 177 -10.44 -14.79 4.49
N GLY A 178 -9.88 -13.57 4.36
CA GLY A 178 -9.96 -12.55 5.40
C GLY A 178 -8.89 -12.65 6.50
N ALA A 179 -7.94 -13.57 6.42
CA ALA A 179 -6.79 -13.60 7.32
C ALA A 179 -5.78 -12.48 6.98
N TYR A 180 -5.66 -12.14 5.68
CA TYR A 180 -4.79 -11.06 5.20
C TYR A 180 -5.57 -10.19 4.21
N PHE A 181 -5.74 -8.89 4.53
CA PHE A 181 -6.53 -7.95 3.71
C PHE A 181 -6.04 -6.49 3.86
N PRO A 182 -4.77 -6.20 3.56
CA PRO A 182 -4.19 -4.86 3.77
C PRO A 182 -4.89 -3.76 2.95
N PHE A 183 -5.47 -4.13 1.82
CA PHE A 183 -6.24 -3.25 0.94
C PHE A 183 -7.77 -3.33 1.15
N GLY A 184 -8.19 -3.96 2.25
CA GLY A 184 -9.60 -4.18 2.53
C GLY A 184 -10.23 -5.28 1.67
N GLY A 185 -11.55 -5.22 1.51
CA GLY A 185 -12.29 -6.24 0.74
C GLY A 185 -13.73 -5.80 0.42
N GLY A 186 -14.37 -6.56 -0.47
CA GLY A 186 -15.73 -6.28 -0.92
C GLY A 186 -15.81 -5.04 -1.80
N SER A 187 -16.97 -4.39 -1.82
CA SER A 187 -17.25 -3.20 -2.65
C SER A 187 -16.44 -1.96 -2.26
N ARG A 188 -15.74 -1.99 -1.14
CA ARG A 188 -14.87 -0.92 -0.63
C ARG A 188 -13.39 -1.30 -0.65
N LYS A 189 -13.01 -2.31 -1.44
CA LYS A 189 -11.61 -2.65 -1.66
C LYS A 189 -10.87 -1.46 -2.28
N CYS A 190 -9.59 -1.29 -1.92
CA CYS A 190 -8.77 -0.20 -2.45
C CYS A 190 -8.67 -0.26 -3.97
N LEU A 191 -9.01 0.84 -4.63
CA LEU A 191 -8.89 0.99 -6.09
C LEU A 191 -7.42 1.04 -6.52
N GLY A 192 -6.56 1.69 -5.72
CA GLY A 192 -5.15 1.93 -6.01
C GLY A 192 -4.20 0.79 -5.66
N GLU A 193 -4.69 -0.41 -5.33
CA GLU A 193 -3.84 -1.54 -4.88
C GLU A 193 -2.70 -1.86 -5.84
N TYR A 194 -3.02 -2.06 -7.12
CA TYR A 194 -2.02 -2.41 -8.15
C TYR A 194 -1.01 -1.30 -8.37
N PHE A 195 -1.48 -0.05 -8.38
CA PHE A 195 -0.60 1.11 -8.53
C PHE A 195 0.35 1.25 -7.32
N ALA A 196 -0.19 1.21 -6.11
CA ALA A 196 0.60 1.34 -4.88
C ALA A 196 1.67 0.23 -4.74
N LEU A 197 1.32 -1.01 -5.11
CA LEU A 197 2.27 -2.13 -5.07
C LEU A 197 3.35 -2.00 -6.15
N ALA A 198 3.01 -1.55 -7.35
CA ALA A 198 3.99 -1.33 -8.41
C ALA A 198 4.95 -0.19 -8.04
N GLU A 199 4.43 0.94 -7.59
CA GLU A 199 5.23 2.08 -7.11
C GLU A 199 6.18 1.68 -5.98
N ALA A 200 5.65 1.01 -4.95
CA ALA A 200 6.45 0.61 -3.80
C ALA A 200 7.56 -0.40 -4.16
N ARG A 201 7.30 -1.36 -5.06
CA ARG A 201 8.30 -2.29 -5.58
C ARG A 201 9.41 -1.57 -6.34
N LEU A 202 9.06 -0.65 -7.24
CA LEU A 202 10.02 0.17 -7.97
C LEU A 202 10.92 0.94 -7.02
N ILE A 203 10.34 1.64 -6.04
CA ILE A 203 11.10 2.42 -5.05
C ILE A 203 12.03 1.51 -4.25
N LEU A 204 11.56 0.35 -3.76
CA LEU A 204 12.40 -0.59 -3.01
C LEU A 204 13.61 -1.05 -3.83
N LEU A 205 13.41 -1.49 -5.07
CA LEU A 205 14.47 -1.97 -5.94
C LEU A 205 15.46 -0.86 -6.31
N MET A 206 14.97 0.32 -6.68
CA MET A 206 15.83 1.45 -7.03
C MET A 206 16.66 1.95 -5.84
N VAL A 207 16.07 1.98 -4.64
CA VAL A 207 16.81 2.32 -3.42
C VAL A 207 17.81 1.24 -3.07
N ALA A 208 17.44 -0.04 -3.12
CA ALA A 208 18.34 -1.16 -2.84
C ALA A 208 19.50 -1.26 -3.83
N LYS A 209 19.29 -0.86 -5.08
CA LYS A 209 20.35 -0.80 -6.09
C LYS A 209 21.45 0.19 -5.75
N ASN A 210 21.09 1.36 -5.22
CA ASN A 210 21.99 2.49 -5.12
C ASN A 210 22.42 2.81 -3.69
N PHE A 211 21.60 2.43 -2.68
CA PHE A 211 21.79 2.90 -1.31
C PHE A 211 21.67 1.79 -0.27
N ARG A 212 22.37 1.98 0.83
CA ARG A 212 22.19 1.24 2.07
C ARG A 212 21.64 2.13 3.16
N LEU A 213 20.65 1.61 3.84
CA LEU A 213 19.98 2.30 4.93
C LEU A 213 20.36 1.66 6.28
N SER A 214 20.65 2.50 7.26
CA SER A 214 20.82 2.10 8.66
C SER A 214 20.19 3.16 9.57
N GLY A 215 19.60 2.75 10.68
CA GLY A 215 18.92 3.69 11.54
C GLY A 215 18.29 3.06 12.77
N LYS A 216 17.58 3.87 13.53
CA LYS A 216 16.78 3.42 14.67
C LYS A 216 15.38 3.06 14.20
N PHE A 217 14.81 1.98 14.76
CA PHE A 217 13.42 1.63 14.49
C PHE A 217 12.50 2.65 15.18
N PRO A 218 11.55 3.26 14.45
CA PRO A 218 10.69 4.29 15.01
C PRO A 218 9.62 3.67 15.93
N LYS A 219 9.13 4.47 16.87
CA LYS A 219 7.92 4.10 17.61
C LYS A 219 6.70 4.27 16.70
N ALA A 220 5.69 3.45 16.92
CA ALA A 220 4.43 3.59 16.21
C ALA A 220 3.55 4.70 16.80
N GLN A 221 2.77 5.35 15.95
CA GLN A 221 1.73 6.29 16.33
C GLN A 221 0.45 5.99 15.55
N PRO A 222 -0.48 5.20 16.12
CA PRO A 222 -1.79 5.00 15.50
C PRO A 222 -2.59 6.31 15.56
N ARG A 223 -3.05 6.75 14.41
CA ARG A 223 -3.98 7.88 14.19
C ARG A 223 -5.00 7.46 13.13
N ALA A 224 -5.42 8.35 12.24
CA ALA A 224 -6.20 7.97 11.06
C ALA A 224 -5.48 6.85 10.27
N THR A 225 -4.14 6.95 10.15
CA THR A 225 -3.26 5.91 9.63
C THR A 225 -2.30 5.39 10.71
N TYR A 226 -1.82 4.14 10.56
CA TYR A 226 -0.77 3.57 11.39
C TYR A 226 0.59 4.00 10.84
N ARG A 227 1.20 4.98 11.50
CA ARG A 227 2.41 5.62 11.01
C ARG A 227 3.54 5.65 12.05
N PRO A 228 4.79 5.85 11.62
CA PRO A 228 5.87 6.16 12.52
C PRO A 228 5.60 7.45 13.30
N LYS A 229 6.05 7.50 14.55
CA LYS A 229 5.97 8.71 15.38
C LYS A 229 7.11 9.67 15.03
N GLY A 230 6.75 10.85 14.51
CA GLY A 230 7.71 11.87 14.11
C GLY A 230 8.48 11.50 12.83
N GLU A 231 9.66 12.09 12.69
CA GLU A 231 10.52 11.84 11.53
C GLU A 231 11.24 10.49 11.63
N VAL A 232 11.25 9.74 10.52
CA VAL A 232 12.07 8.53 10.38
C VAL A 232 13.44 8.92 9.84
N LYS A 233 14.45 8.88 10.73
CA LYS A 233 15.82 9.24 10.38
C LYS A 233 16.65 8.00 10.12
N ASN A 234 17.04 7.80 8.88
CA ASN A 234 17.99 6.78 8.48
C ASN A 234 19.28 7.43 7.98
N LYS A 235 20.42 6.81 8.34
CA LYS A 235 21.70 7.13 7.69
C LYS A 235 21.69 6.42 6.34
N VAL A 236 21.98 7.17 5.29
CA VAL A 236 22.08 6.67 3.92
C VAL A 236 23.55 6.66 3.52
N SER A 237 24.02 5.57 2.94
CA SER A 237 25.32 5.47 2.29
C SER A 237 25.14 4.93 0.87
N LEU A 238 26.02 5.31 -0.03
CA LEU A 238 26.09 4.68 -1.35
C LEU A 238 26.49 3.20 -1.21
N ARG A 239 26.03 2.41 -2.14
CA ARG A 239 26.33 0.99 -2.24
C ARG A 239 27.53 0.73 -3.13
#